data_fc3e75ad29be314bad66ec2c98b9f026
#
_entry.id   fc3e75ad29be314bad66ec2c98b9f026
#
_cell.length_a   1.000
_cell.length_b   1.000
_cell.length_c   1.000
_cell.angle_alpha   90.00
_cell.angle_beta   90.00
_cell.angle_gamma   90.00
#
_symmetry.space_group_name_H-M   'P 1'
#
loop_
_entity.id
_entity.type
_entity.pdbx_description
1 polymer ?
#
loop_
_entity_poly.entity_id
_entity_poly.type
_entity_poly.pdbx_seq_one_letter_code
_entity_poly.pdbx_strand_id
1 'polypeptide(L)'
;NTLGGQIPGIVTRQATGEPGYDQASIYIRGFGTWTNRSPLILVDGIERDMNTINTEEVESISVLKDASATAVYGVRGANGVILITTKRGQLGKPKVTLRSEYAVLTGLRYPEYINAAEYAGLMNEARDNAGVANMAYTDEEIELFRNGSSPYLYPNVNWVDEVLKKNTTQSITNLNITGGTEVVRYFVNVGYTTQSGLYRDNGDNAYSTNSRVNRYNYRSRVDVNLTKDLSVELGVGGIIQNRNFPGKSQYDIFYAIRNTSPLAFPVKNPDGTPGASPTYLGNNPWGMTTQSGYETQNWNTLQGTFSARWDLSSLVTEGLSVSGRFAYDHYYSNNKQYYKDFEVKQYMGEDAEGNAIYNILRNENIKNVTLAESANRAIYYEVAANYDRTFGMHNITGMFLFNRRDYVNLRNTDRTGSVPYRRQGIAGRASYNYLQRYFAEFNFGYNGSEQFPKGKRYGFFPSVSLGYVLTNEDFWNRNWWISNLKL
;
A
#
# COMPACT_ATOMS: atom_id res chain seq x y z
N ASN A 1 6.80 -1.12 -3.41
CA ASN A 1 7.32 -1.28 -4.79
C ASN A 1 8.69 -1.99 -4.86
N THR A 2 9.51 -1.94 -3.80
CA THR A 2 10.87 -2.51 -3.78
C THR A 2 10.94 -4.04 -3.91
N LEU A 3 9.86 -4.77 -3.67
CA LEU A 3 9.84 -6.25 -3.79
C LEU A 3 9.61 -6.76 -5.22
N GLY A 4 9.11 -5.91 -6.10
CA GLY A 4 8.84 -6.28 -7.49
C GLY A 4 10.13 -6.63 -8.24
N GLY A 5 10.17 -7.82 -8.86
CA GLY A 5 11.31 -8.29 -9.63
C GLY A 5 12.54 -8.75 -8.81
N GLN A 6 12.53 -8.61 -7.48
CA GLN A 6 13.67 -8.98 -6.63
C GLN A 6 13.56 -10.39 -6.04
N ILE A 7 12.33 -10.88 -5.87
CA ILE A 7 12.09 -12.20 -5.29
C ILE A 7 11.40 -13.09 -6.35
N PRO A 8 12.01 -14.21 -6.78
CA PRO A 8 11.40 -15.11 -7.77
C PRO A 8 10.03 -15.62 -7.30
N GLY A 9 9.03 -15.55 -8.20
CA GLY A 9 7.65 -16.01 -7.93
C GLY A 9 6.78 -15.02 -7.16
N ILE A 10 7.25 -13.79 -6.93
CA ILE A 10 6.42 -12.66 -6.50
C ILE A 10 6.06 -11.81 -7.72
N VAL A 11 4.77 -11.54 -7.87
CA VAL A 11 4.24 -10.59 -8.84
C VAL A 11 3.68 -9.40 -8.07
N THR A 12 4.07 -8.19 -8.47
CA THR A 12 3.55 -6.95 -7.89
C THR A 12 2.80 -6.17 -8.95
N ARG A 13 1.66 -5.59 -8.58
CA ARG A 13 0.88 -4.69 -9.43
C ARG A 13 0.63 -3.39 -8.70
N GLN A 14 1.11 -2.30 -9.25
CA GLN A 14 0.77 -0.95 -8.83
C GLN A 14 -0.36 -0.42 -9.71
N ALA A 15 -1.49 -0.04 -9.11
CA ALA A 15 -2.67 0.41 -9.84
C ALA A 15 -2.60 1.90 -10.21
N THR A 16 -1.96 2.71 -9.38
CA THR A 16 -1.82 4.16 -9.55
C THR A 16 -0.49 4.64 -9.00
N GLY A 17 0.00 5.77 -9.50
CA GLY A 17 1.14 6.50 -8.95
C GLY A 17 0.74 7.69 -8.08
N GLU A 18 -0.54 7.84 -7.73
CA GLU A 18 -1.02 8.94 -6.90
C GLU A 18 -0.39 8.88 -5.51
N PRO A 19 0.13 10.01 -4.98
CA PRO A 19 0.75 10.05 -3.66
C PRO A 19 -0.14 9.43 -2.58
N GLY A 20 0.38 8.41 -1.88
CA GLY A 20 -0.32 7.71 -0.81
C GLY A 20 -1.33 6.62 -1.26
N TYR A 21 -1.59 6.47 -2.55
CA TYR A 21 -2.34 5.36 -3.15
C TYR A 21 -1.45 4.49 -4.07
N ASP A 22 -0.15 4.73 -4.09
CA ASP A 22 0.86 4.07 -4.90
C ASP A 22 1.29 2.68 -4.37
N GLN A 23 0.53 2.11 -3.46
CA GLN A 23 0.79 0.81 -2.87
C GLN A 23 0.65 -0.31 -3.90
N ALA A 24 1.61 -1.24 -3.89
CA ALA A 24 1.58 -2.41 -4.76
C ALA A 24 0.78 -3.55 -4.13
N SER A 25 -0.12 -4.14 -4.90
CA SER A 25 -0.69 -5.45 -4.59
C SER A 25 0.34 -6.54 -4.87
N ILE A 26 0.47 -7.49 -3.96
CA ILE A 26 1.45 -8.59 -4.05
C ILE A 26 0.73 -9.91 -4.22
N TYR A 27 1.25 -10.74 -5.12
CA TYR A 27 0.76 -12.09 -5.40
C TYR A 27 1.93 -13.06 -5.42
N ILE A 28 1.72 -14.29 -4.91
CA ILE A 28 2.72 -15.35 -4.90
C ILE A 28 2.25 -16.46 -5.83
N ARG A 29 3.08 -16.83 -6.83
CA ARG A 29 2.81 -17.88 -7.84
C ARG A 29 1.48 -17.67 -8.61
N GLY A 30 1.02 -16.41 -8.75
CA GLY A 30 -0.20 -16.08 -9.50
C GLY A 30 -1.49 -16.12 -8.67
N PHE A 31 -2.61 -16.43 -9.32
CA PHE A 31 -3.93 -16.36 -8.71
C PHE A 31 -4.46 -17.77 -8.43
N GLY A 32 -4.45 -18.19 -7.17
CA GLY A 32 -4.99 -19.51 -6.75
C GLY A 32 -6.47 -19.52 -6.37
N THR A 33 -7.12 -18.36 -6.28
CA THR A 33 -8.52 -18.23 -5.84
C THR A 33 -9.21 -17.02 -6.48
N TRP A 34 -10.53 -17.05 -6.56
CA TRP A 34 -11.34 -15.96 -7.11
C TRP A 34 -11.67 -14.88 -6.08
N THR A 35 -11.58 -15.16 -4.78
CA THR A 35 -12.00 -14.24 -3.70
C THR A 35 -10.83 -13.44 -3.16
N ASN A 36 -10.12 -13.94 -2.14
CA ASN A 36 -8.98 -13.24 -1.54
C ASN A 36 -7.67 -13.84 -2.07
N ARG A 37 -6.93 -13.08 -2.86
CA ARG A 37 -5.69 -13.48 -3.54
C ARG A 37 -4.42 -13.01 -2.82
N SER A 38 -4.58 -12.22 -1.75
CA SER A 38 -3.44 -11.66 -1.03
C SER A 38 -2.74 -12.72 -0.18
N PRO A 39 -1.40 -12.74 -0.14
CA PRO A 39 -0.66 -13.57 0.78
C PRO A 39 -0.90 -13.13 2.23
N LEU A 40 -0.67 -14.04 3.17
CA LEU A 40 -0.60 -13.69 4.58
C LEU A 40 0.70 -12.94 4.85
N ILE A 41 0.62 -11.73 5.39
CA ILE A 41 1.80 -10.93 5.74
C ILE A 41 1.94 -10.92 7.25
N LEU A 42 3.11 -11.36 7.71
CA LEU A 42 3.46 -11.41 9.13
C LEU A 42 4.67 -10.52 9.40
N VAL A 43 4.50 -9.56 10.30
CA VAL A 43 5.57 -8.70 10.79
C VAL A 43 5.93 -9.16 12.20
N ASP A 44 7.14 -9.67 12.36
CA ASP A 44 7.60 -10.30 13.61
C ASP A 44 6.62 -11.37 14.12
N GLY A 45 6.01 -12.12 13.19
CA GLY A 45 5.04 -13.18 13.47
C GLY A 45 3.60 -12.73 13.69
N ILE A 46 3.28 -11.44 13.60
CA ILE A 46 1.94 -10.89 13.80
C ILE A 46 1.37 -10.43 12.45
N GLU A 47 0.10 -10.78 12.18
CA GLU A 47 -0.58 -10.35 10.94
C GLU A 47 -0.78 -8.83 10.94
N ARG A 48 -0.01 -8.14 10.09
CA ARG A 48 0.00 -6.68 9.92
C ARG A 48 0.08 -6.29 8.45
N ASP A 49 -0.38 -5.10 8.13
CA ASP A 49 -0.20 -4.53 6.79
C ASP A 49 1.24 -4.08 6.59
N MET A 50 1.91 -4.59 5.54
CA MET A 50 3.28 -4.20 5.21
C MET A 50 3.45 -2.72 4.88
N ASN A 51 2.37 -2.06 4.43
CA ASN A 51 2.38 -0.63 4.13
C ASN A 51 2.51 0.25 5.40
N THR A 52 2.40 -0.36 6.59
CA THR A 52 2.62 0.31 7.87
C THR A 52 4.08 0.29 8.33
N ILE A 53 4.99 -0.28 7.53
CA ILE A 53 6.40 -0.44 7.86
C ILE A 53 7.24 0.41 6.92
N ASN A 54 8.29 1.02 7.47
CA ASN A 54 9.33 1.67 6.70
C ASN A 54 10.37 0.62 6.25
N THR A 55 10.89 0.75 5.04
CA THR A 55 11.95 -0.14 4.54
C THR A 55 13.20 -0.12 5.43
N GLU A 56 13.50 1.01 6.06
CA GLU A 56 14.61 1.16 7.01
C GLU A 56 14.43 0.38 8.32
N GLU A 57 13.21 -0.05 8.64
CA GLU A 57 12.90 -0.88 9.80
C GLU A 57 13.11 -2.38 9.52
N VAL A 58 13.21 -2.76 8.23
CA VAL A 58 13.24 -4.16 7.81
C VAL A 58 14.66 -4.72 7.89
N GLU A 59 14.82 -5.86 8.56
CA GLU A 59 16.04 -6.67 8.58
C GLU A 59 16.04 -7.68 7.44
N SER A 60 14.93 -8.44 7.30
CA SER A 60 14.81 -9.46 6.27
C SER A 60 13.36 -9.69 5.85
N ILE A 61 13.19 -10.19 4.63
CA ILE A 61 11.89 -10.62 4.09
C ILE A 61 12.08 -12.05 3.57
N SER A 62 11.27 -12.97 4.10
CA SER A 62 11.21 -14.36 3.65
C SER A 62 9.84 -14.68 3.09
N VAL A 63 9.80 -15.45 2.00
CA VAL A 63 8.55 -15.83 1.33
C VAL A 63 8.37 -17.34 1.35
N LEU A 64 7.36 -17.80 2.06
CA LEU A 64 6.99 -19.20 2.12
C LEU A 64 5.98 -19.49 1.00
N LYS A 65 6.38 -20.30 0.04
CA LYS A 65 5.62 -20.61 -1.17
C LYS A 65 5.04 -22.02 -1.18
N ASP A 66 5.62 -22.91 -0.37
CA ASP A 66 5.30 -24.33 -0.39
C ASP A 66 4.33 -24.70 0.73
N ALA A 67 3.45 -25.66 0.45
CA ALA A 67 2.40 -26.07 1.38
C ALA A 67 2.97 -26.58 2.73
N SER A 68 4.10 -27.29 2.71
CA SER A 68 4.78 -27.76 3.92
C SER A 68 5.22 -26.60 4.82
N ALA A 69 5.80 -25.54 4.23
CA ALA A 69 6.26 -24.37 4.98
C ALA A 69 5.09 -23.51 5.50
N THR A 70 3.93 -23.54 4.83
CA THR A 70 2.76 -22.72 5.20
C THR A 70 1.73 -23.46 6.06
N ALA A 71 1.86 -24.79 6.25
CA ALA A 71 0.90 -25.60 6.97
C ALA A 71 0.62 -25.13 8.41
N VAL A 72 1.61 -24.60 9.12
CA VAL A 72 1.46 -24.03 10.47
C VAL A 72 0.52 -22.83 10.53
N TYR A 73 0.28 -22.17 9.39
CA TYR A 73 -0.67 -21.03 9.26
C TYR A 73 -2.05 -21.48 8.78
N GLY A 74 -2.25 -22.79 8.55
CA GLY A 74 -3.50 -23.39 8.10
C GLY A 74 -4.01 -22.76 6.78
N VAL A 75 -5.32 -22.61 6.66
CA VAL A 75 -5.97 -22.06 5.44
C VAL A 75 -5.49 -20.64 5.10
N ARG A 76 -5.00 -19.88 6.07
CA ARG A 76 -4.46 -18.53 5.85
C ARG A 76 -3.17 -18.51 5.04
N GLY A 77 -2.41 -19.61 5.09
CA GLY A 77 -1.18 -19.80 4.33
C GLY A 77 -1.40 -20.25 2.88
N ALA A 78 -2.64 -20.51 2.46
CA ALA A 78 -2.95 -21.09 1.14
C ALA A 78 -2.45 -20.25 -0.05
N ASN A 79 -2.42 -18.92 0.07
CA ASN A 79 -1.90 -18.00 -0.96
C ASN A 79 -0.41 -17.66 -0.74
N GLY A 80 0.30 -18.42 0.09
CA GLY A 80 1.66 -18.12 0.54
C GLY A 80 1.72 -17.17 1.73
N VAL A 81 2.90 -17.10 2.33
CA VAL A 81 3.16 -16.27 3.51
C VAL A 81 4.40 -15.41 3.28
N ILE A 82 4.31 -14.13 3.60
CA ILE A 82 5.44 -13.20 3.62
C ILE A 82 5.78 -12.93 5.08
N LEU A 83 7.01 -13.30 5.46
CA LEU A 83 7.56 -13.04 6.78
C LEU A 83 8.47 -11.82 6.71
N ILE A 84 8.14 -10.78 7.44
CA ILE A 84 8.95 -9.57 7.57
C ILE A 84 9.52 -9.56 8.98
N THR A 85 10.85 -9.58 9.08
CA THR A 85 11.55 -9.42 10.36
C THR A 85 12.05 -8.00 10.45
N THR A 86 11.74 -7.32 11.56
CA THR A 86 12.21 -5.96 11.80
C THR A 86 13.57 -5.97 12.49
N LYS A 87 14.34 -4.88 12.29
CA LYS A 87 15.66 -4.68 12.89
C LYS A 87 15.59 -4.72 14.41
N ARG A 88 16.63 -5.28 15.01
CA ARG A 88 16.84 -5.39 16.46
C ARG A 88 18.01 -4.55 16.92
N GLY A 89 18.07 -4.29 18.21
CA GLY A 89 19.24 -3.72 18.85
C GLY A 89 20.48 -4.61 18.71
N GLN A 90 21.63 -3.99 18.52
CA GLN A 90 22.92 -4.66 18.39
C GLN A 90 23.79 -4.38 19.62
N LEU A 91 24.66 -5.34 19.97
CA LEU A 91 25.67 -5.13 21.01
C LEU A 91 26.65 -4.04 20.58
N GLY A 92 26.97 -3.16 21.51
CA GLY A 92 27.97 -2.11 21.31
C GLY A 92 27.47 -0.71 21.66
N LYS A 93 28.34 0.26 21.41
CA LYS A 93 28.04 1.68 21.63
C LYS A 93 26.86 2.14 20.74
N PRO A 94 26.07 3.12 21.18
CA PRO A 94 25.02 3.69 20.37
C PRO A 94 25.53 4.13 18.99
N LYS A 95 24.90 3.61 17.93
CA LYS A 95 25.14 4.02 16.54
C LYS A 95 23.93 4.81 16.07
N VAL A 96 24.16 6.06 15.68
CA VAL A 96 23.16 6.94 15.10
C VAL A 96 23.40 7.03 13.60
N THR A 97 22.37 6.79 12.80
CA THR A 97 22.42 6.89 11.34
C THR A 97 21.29 7.78 10.86
N LEU A 98 21.65 8.88 10.20
CA LEU A 98 20.70 9.75 9.51
C LEU A 98 20.84 9.51 8.00
N ARG A 99 19.73 9.20 7.35
CA ARG A 99 19.64 9.07 5.90
C ARG A 99 18.58 10.03 5.39
N SER A 100 18.95 10.87 4.42
CA SER A 100 18.03 11.79 3.77
C SER A 100 18.15 11.63 2.26
N GLU A 101 17.01 11.50 1.59
CA GLU A 101 16.89 11.31 0.15
C GLU A 101 15.94 12.37 -0.41
N TYR A 102 16.31 12.89 -1.58
CA TYR A 102 15.45 13.78 -2.35
C TYR A 102 15.33 13.21 -3.77
N ALA A 103 14.11 13.07 -4.26
CA ALA A 103 13.82 12.54 -5.57
C ALA A 103 12.93 13.51 -6.36
N VAL A 104 13.23 13.64 -7.64
CA VAL A 104 12.36 14.25 -8.62
C VAL A 104 11.61 13.12 -9.33
N LEU A 105 10.29 13.15 -9.25
CA LEU A 105 9.41 12.16 -9.85
C LEU A 105 8.80 12.73 -11.13
N THR A 106 8.79 11.93 -12.18
CA THR A 106 8.18 12.30 -13.47
C THR A 106 7.21 11.21 -13.92
N GLY A 107 6.16 11.62 -14.63
CA GLY A 107 5.25 10.65 -15.25
C GLY A 107 5.99 9.83 -16.31
N LEU A 108 5.83 8.51 -16.29
CA LEU A 108 6.50 7.61 -17.23
C LEU A 108 6.00 7.83 -18.66
N ARG A 109 4.70 8.06 -18.82
CA ARG A 109 4.07 8.27 -20.12
C ARG A 109 2.71 8.96 -19.94
N TYR A 110 2.46 9.99 -20.74
CA TYR A 110 1.15 10.58 -20.94
C TYR A 110 0.68 10.27 -22.36
N PRO A 111 -0.64 10.07 -22.58
CA PRO A 111 -1.16 10.00 -23.94
C PRO A 111 -0.90 11.32 -24.67
N GLU A 112 -0.54 11.20 -25.93
CA GLU A 112 -0.48 12.35 -26.84
C GLU A 112 -1.88 12.56 -27.43
N TYR A 113 -2.34 13.81 -27.42
CA TYR A 113 -3.64 14.18 -27.95
C TYR A 113 -3.44 15.08 -29.15
N ILE A 114 -4.32 14.92 -30.14
CA ILE A 114 -4.39 15.81 -31.31
C ILE A 114 -4.84 17.19 -30.89
N ASN A 115 -4.43 18.23 -31.64
CA ASN A 115 -4.85 19.60 -31.42
C ASN A 115 -6.27 19.87 -31.95
N ALA A 116 -6.82 21.06 -31.66
CA ALA A 116 -8.18 21.40 -32.03
C ALA A 116 -8.40 21.43 -33.56
N ALA A 117 -7.45 21.95 -34.36
CA ALA A 117 -7.56 22.00 -35.81
C ALA A 117 -7.55 20.58 -36.43
N GLU A 118 -6.67 19.70 -35.94
CA GLU A 118 -6.65 18.26 -36.35
C GLU A 118 -7.94 17.56 -35.98
N TYR A 119 -8.46 17.80 -34.77
CA TYR A 119 -9.72 17.23 -34.32
C TYR A 119 -10.89 17.67 -35.21
N ALA A 120 -10.98 18.98 -35.53
CA ALA A 120 -12.02 19.51 -36.39
C ALA A 120 -11.94 18.92 -37.79
N GLY A 121 -10.74 18.80 -38.38
CA GLY A 121 -10.54 18.12 -39.66
C GLY A 121 -10.98 16.65 -39.67
N LEU A 122 -10.61 15.87 -38.66
CA LEU A 122 -11.04 14.46 -38.52
C LEU A 122 -12.56 14.36 -38.33
N MET A 123 -13.18 15.29 -37.63
CA MET A 123 -14.64 15.31 -37.49
C MET A 123 -15.33 15.55 -38.83
N ASN A 124 -14.80 16.46 -39.69
CA ASN A 124 -15.30 16.65 -41.04
C ASN A 124 -15.15 15.39 -41.91
N GLU A 125 -13.97 14.76 -41.86
CA GLU A 125 -13.72 13.51 -42.56
C GLU A 125 -14.67 12.39 -42.12
N ALA A 126 -14.91 12.27 -40.81
CA ALA A 126 -15.84 11.29 -40.25
C ALA A 126 -17.29 11.51 -40.74
N ARG A 127 -17.72 12.76 -40.87
CA ARG A 127 -19.06 13.12 -41.42
C ARG A 127 -19.16 12.82 -42.89
N ASP A 128 -18.15 13.15 -43.65
CA ASP A 128 -18.08 12.84 -45.08
C ASP A 128 -18.17 11.34 -45.32
N ASN A 129 -17.37 10.55 -44.60
CA ASN A 129 -17.41 9.10 -44.64
C ASN A 129 -18.77 8.50 -44.23
N ALA A 130 -19.52 9.21 -43.39
CA ALA A 130 -20.87 8.82 -42.97
C ALA A 130 -21.97 9.31 -43.93
N GLY A 131 -21.61 10.01 -45.05
CA GLY A 131 -22.55 10.56 -46.03
C GLY A 131 -23.39 11.72 -45.49
N VAL A 132 -22.91 12.44 -44.47
CA VAL A 132 -23.58 13.61 -43.90
C VAL A 132 -23.20 14.87 -44.72
N ALA A 133 -24.16 15.48 -45.37
CA ALA A 133 -23.94 16.54 -46.35
C ALA A 133 -23.29 17.83 -45.82
N ASN A 134 -23.39 18.11 -44.52
CA ASN A 134 -22.83 19.32 -43.90
C ASN A 134 -21.57 19.02 -43.10
N MET A 135 -20.50 19.75 -43.30
CA MET A 135 -19.30 19.74 -42.49
C MET A 135 -19.60 20.16 -41.04
N ALA A 136 -18.85 19.64 -40.07
CA ALA A 136 -18.98 20.05 -38.68
C ALA A 136 -18.35 21.44 -38.44
N TYR A 137 -17.27 21.72 -39.18
CA TYR A 137 -16.47 22.92 -39.05
C TYR A 137 -16.10 23.44 -40.45
N THR A 138 -16.14 24.78 -40.64
CA THR A 138 -15.68 25.44 -41.88
C THR A 138 -14.14 25.53 -41.90
N ASP A 139 -13.57 25.74 -43.08
CA ASP A 139 -12.11 25.95 -43.23
C ASP A 139 -11.63 27.17 -42.43
N GLU A 140 -12.46 28.22 -42.35
CA GLU A 140 -12.18 29.42 -41.57
C GLU A 140 -12.13 29.12 -40.07
N GLU A 141 -13.07 28.35 -39.55
CA GLU A 141 -13.06 27.92 -38.14
C GLU A 141 -11.85 27.04 -37.82
N ILE A 142 -11.47 26.10 -38.70
CA ILE A 142 -10.28 25.28 -38.55
C ILE A 142 -9.03 26.17 -38.50
N GLU A 143 -8.96 27.21 -39.30
CA GLU A 143 -7.84 28.16 -39.29
C GLU A 143 -7.82 29.00 -37.98
N LEU A 144 -8.97 29.37 -37.41
CA LEU A 144 -9.08 30.08 -36.13
C LEU A 144 -8.58 29.17 -34.97
N PHE A 145 -8.91 27.87 -34.99
CA PHE A 145 -8.34 26.91 -34.06
C PHE A 145 -6.82 26.74 -34.20
N ARG A 146 -6.30 26.81 -35.45
CA ARG A 146 -4.87 26.61 -35.75
C ARG A 146 -4.04 27.82 -35.32
N ASN A 147 -4.48 29.04 -35.65
CA ASN A 147 -3.72 30.24 -35.41
C ASN A 147 -3.93 30.88 -34.03
N GLY A 148 -4.96 30.41 -33.27
CA GLY A 148 -5.23 30.86 -31.90
C GLY A 148 -5.63 32.32 -31.76
N SER A 149 -6.10 33.01 -32.85
CA SER A 149 -6.47 34.42 -32.86
C SER A 149 -7.71 34.72 -32.02
N SER A 150 -8.53 33.72 -31.71
CA SER A 150 -9.73 33.86 -30.90
C SER A 150 -9.83 32.72 -29.85
N PRO A 151 -8.96 32.71 -28.84
CA PRO A 151 -8.75 31.53 -27.97
C PRO A 151 -9.95 31.21 -27.05
N TYR A 152 -10.87 32.15 -26.89
CA TYR A 152 -12.07 31.93 -26.06
C TYR A 152 -13.24 31.35 -26.86
N LEU A 153 -13.38 31.71 -28.16
CA LEU A 153 -14.41 31.17 -29.06
C LEU A 153 -13.92 29.91 -29.79
N TYR A 154 -12.64 29.89 -30.17
CA TYR A 154 -11.98 28.79 -30.89
C TYR A 154 -10.77 28.27 -30.10
N PRO A 155 -11.02 27.64 -28.94
CA PRO A 155 -9.95 27.19 -28.06
C PRO A 155 -9.19 26.01 -28.65
N ASN A 156 -7.91 25.93 -28.30
CA ASN A 156 -7.04 24.79 -28.61
C ASN A 156 -6.28 24.35 -27.33
N VAL A 157 -6.90 23.49 -26.55
CA VAL A 157 -6.46 23.16 -25.20
C VAL A 157 -5.81 21.79 -25.13
N ASN A 158 -4.57 21.72 -24.67
CA ASN A 158 -3.96 20.48 -24.23
C ASN A 158 -4.24 20.27 -22.74
N TRP A 159 -5.27 19.50 -22.41
CA TRP A 159 -5.72 19.29 -21.04
C TRP A 159 -4.67 18.64 -20.13
N VAL A 160 -3.74 17.83 -20.68
CA VAL A 160 -2.63 17.25 -19.91
C VAL A 160 -1.70 18.38 -19.44
N ASP A 161 -1.27 19.24 -20.35
CA ASP A 161 -0.33 20.32 -20.02
C ASP A 161 -0.96 21.39 -19.12
N GLU A 162 -2.28 21.62 -19.23
CA GLU A 162 -2.98 22.60 -18.40
C GLU A 162 -3.19 22.11 -16.96
N VAL A 163 -3.40 20.82 -16.76
CA VAL A 163 -3.75 20.25 -15.47
C VAL A 163 -2.54 19.67 -14.72
N LEU A 164 -1.58 19.11 -15.46
CA LEU A 164 -0.48 18.35 -14.89
C LEU A 164 0.87 19.06 -15.02
N LYS A 165 1.68 18.96 -13.97
CA LYS A 165 3.10 19.32 -13.97
C LYS A 165 3.90 18.17 -14.58
N LYS A 166 5.00 18.48 -15.26
CA LYS A 166 5.93 17.46 -15.78
C LYS A 166 6.62 16.68 -14.67
N ASN A 167 6.95 17.38 -13.57
CA ASN A 167 7.71 16.82 -12.45
C ASN A 167 7.07 17.17 -11.12
N THR A 168 7.31 16.30 -10.13
CA THR A 168 7.03 16.56 -8.73
C THR A 168 8.19 16.08 -7.86
N THR A 169 8.09 16.24 -6.54
CA THR A 169 9.19 15.95 -5.61
C THR A 169 8.76 15.01 -4.50
N GLN A 170 9.71 14.20 -4.06
CA GLN A 170 9.62 13.39 -2.86
C GLN A 170 10.85 13.59 -2.00
N SER A 171 10.67 13.69 -0.70
CA SER A 171 11.76 13.69 0.29
C SER A 171 11.51 12.62 1.33
N ILE A 172 12.54 11.86 1.66
CA ILE A 172 12.51 10.80 2.67
C ILE A 172 13.69 11.04 3.62
N THR A 173 13.39 11.17 4.90
CA THR A 173 14.42 11.32 5.94
C THR A 173 14.17 10.28 7.03
N ASN A 174 15.20 9.50 7.38
CA ASN A 174 15.16 8.45 8.40
C ASN A 174 16.29 8.64 9.40
N LEU A 175 15.95 8.59 10.68
CA LEU A 175 16.89 8.54 11.79
C LEU A 175 16.80 7.16 12.44
N ASN A 176 17.91 6.44 12.47
CA ASN A 176 18.04 5.13 13.11
C ASN A 176 19.03 5.24 14.28
N ILE A 177 18.65 4.69 15.43
CA ILE A 177 19.51 4.59 16.61
C ILE A 177 19.49 3.13 17.05
N THR A 178 20.66 2.50 17.11
CA THR A 178 20.81 1.12 17.58
C THR A 178 21.97 1.01 18.53
N GLY A 179 21.85 0.16 19.53
CA GLY A 179 22.91 -0.08 20.51
C GLY A 179 22.47 -1.09 21.55
N GLY A 180 23.35 -1.35 22.52
CA GLY A 180 23.00 -2.17 23.65
C GLY A 180 24.18 -2.85 24.32
N THR A 181 23.86 -3.45 25.44
CA THR A 181 24.72 -4.31 26.25
C THR A 181 24.22 -5.76 26.18
N GLU A 182 24.86 -6.67 26.90
CA GLU A 182 24.37 -8.04 27.06
C GLU A 182 22.98 -8.10 27.73
N VAL A 183 22.66 -7.11 28.58
CA VAL A 183 21.41 -7.05 29.32
C VAL A 183 20.30 -6.36 28.53
N VAL A 184 20.60 -5.23 27.86
CA VAL A 184 19.60 -4.44 27.15
C VAL A 184 20.10 -4.09 25.76
N ARG A 185 19.26 -4.35 24.75
CA ARG A 185 19.50 -3.94 23.35
C ARG A 185 18.31 -3.14 22.88
N TYR A 186 18.57 -2.14 22.06
CA TYR A 186 17.51 -1.27 21.56
C TYR A 186 17.74 -0.89 20.09
N PHE A 187 16.63 -0.73 19.40
CA PHE A 187 16.53 -0.16 18.06
C PHE A 187 15.41 0.89 18.06
N VAL A 188 15.70 2.07 17.52
CA VAL A 188 14.71 3.15 17.34
C VAL A 188 14.83 3.65 15.91
N ASN A 189 13.70 3.78 15.23
CA ASN A 189 13.58 4.43 13.92
C ASN A 189 12.54 5.53 13.99
N VAL A 190 12.86 6.69 13.42
CA VAL A 190 11.92 7.77 13.13
C VAL A 190 12.10 8.18 11.68
N GLY A 191 11.04 8.09 10.89
CA GLY A 191 11.05 8.42 9.47
C GLY A 191 10.04 9.50 9.14
N TYR A 192 10.39 10.39 8.22
CA TYR A 192 9.51 11.37 7.61
C TYR A 192 9.58 11.28 6.10
N THR A 193 8.43 11.15 5.45
CA THR A 193 8.30 11.16 3.99
C THR A 193 7.28 12.22 3.60
N THR A 194 7.66 13.09 2.67
CA THR A 194 6.72 14.00 2.01
C THR A 194 6.78 13.80 0.50
N GLN A 195 5.62 13.77 -0.14
CA GLN A 195 5.50 13.65 -1.58
C GLN A 195 4.37 14.55 -2.07
N SER A 196 4.63 15.32 -3.10
CA SER A 196 3.63 16.16 -3.76
C SER A 196 3.08 15.48 -5.02
N GLY A 197 1.85 15.84 -5.41
CA GLY A 197 1.23 15.36 -6.64
C GLY A 197 1.64 16.19 -7.86
N LEU A 198 1.15 15.75 -9.02
CA LEU A 198 1.44 16.36 -10.30
C LEU A 198 0.43 17.43 -10.72
N TYR A 199 -0.65 17.67 -9.96
CA TYR A 199 -1.61 18.71 -10.34
C TYR A 199 -1.00 20.10 -10.25
N ARG A 200 -1.35 20.96 -11.24
CA ARG A 200 -1.01 22.37 -11.18
C ARG A 200 -1.88 23.03 -10.11
N ASP A 201 -1.25 23.82 -9.24
CA ASP A 201 -1.95 24.67 -8.29
C ASP A 201 -2.20 26.03 -8.94
N ASN A 202 -3.39 26.57 -8.78
CA ASN A 202 -3.72 27.85 -9.42
C ASN A 202 -3.29 29.06 -8.56
N GLY A 203 -2.93 28.83 -7.29
CA GLY A 203 -2.49 29.90 -6.37
C GLY A 203 -3.59 30.83 -5.85
N ASP A 204 -4.80 30.77 -6.42
CA ASP A 204 -5.90 31.69 -6.07
C ASP A 204 -6.72 31.22 -4.87
N ASN A 205 -6.52 29.96 -4.44
CA ASN A 205 -7.24 29.38 -3.30
C ASN A 205 -6.51 29.64 -1.98
N ALA A 206 -7.25 29.91 -0.92
CA ALA A 206 -6.73 29.93 0.45
C ALA A 206 -6.25 28.57 0.96
N TYR A 207 -6.45 27.50 0.18
CA TYR A 207 -6.10 26.11 0.49
C TYR A 207 -5.46 25.44 -0.73
N SER A 208 -4.59 24.48 -0.50
CA SER A 208 -4.00 23.69 -1.59
C SER A 208 -4.95 22.58 -2.04
N THR A 209 -5.16 22.46 -3.33
CA THR A 209 -5.91 21.38 -3.98
C THR A 209 -4.99 20.32 -4.59
N ASN A 210 -3.67 20.52 -4.57
CA ASN A 210 -2.74 19.53 -5.08
C ASN A 210 -2.67 18.31 -4.16
N SER A 211 -2.54 17.12 -4.73
CA SER A 211 -2.29 15.90 -3.96
C SER A 211 -0.98 16.04 -3.19
N ARG A 212 -1.03 15.74 -1.88
CA ARG A 212 0.15 15.76 -1.01
C ARG A 212 0.04 14.69 0.06
N VAL A 213 1.15 14.05 0.35
CA VAL A 213 1.28 13.08 1.45
C VAL A 213 2.41 13.51 2.36
N ASN A 214 2.11 13.58 3.66
CA ASN A 214 3.10 13.66 4.72
C ASN A 214 2.94 12.43 5.61
N ARG A 215 3.98 11.63 5.73
CA ARG A 215 3.99 10.39 6.48
C ARG A 215 5.11 10.38 7.49
N TYR A 216 4.76 10.10 8.73
CA TYR A 216 5.68 9.89 9.84
C TYR A 216 5.63 8.41 10.22
N ASN A 217 6.78 7.76 10.22
CA ASN A 217 6.97 6.41 10.73
C ASN A 217 7.71 6.49 12.07
N TYR A 218 7.35 5.65 13.00
CA TYR A 218 8.08 5.48 14.24
C TYR A 218 8.10 4.01 14.63
N ARG A 219 9.24 3.55 15.11
CA ARG A 219 9.39 2.21 15.69
C ARG A 219 10.46 2.22 16.76
N SER A 220 10.12 1.63 17.89
CA SER A 220 11.06 1.34 18.97
C SER A 220 10.95 -0.11 19.35
N ARG A 221 12.07 -0.76 19.56
CA ARG A 221 12.17 -2.13 20.04
C ARG A 221 13.25 -2.20 21.09
N VAL A 222 12.92 -2.78 22.24
CA VAL A 222 13.82 -2.99 23.35
C VAL A 222 13.76 -4.47 23.76
N ASP A 223 14.89 -5.13 23.70
CA ASP A 223 15.10 -6.51 24.15
C ASP A 223 15.88 -6.46 25.47
N VAL A 224 15.37 -7.12 26.52
CA VAL A 224 15.97 -7.17 27.86
C VAL A 224 16.17 -8.60 28.32
N ASN A 225 17.38 -8.99 28.66
CA ASN A 225 17.70 -10.22 29.34
C ASN A 225 17.56 -9.99 30.85
N LEU A 226 16.40 -10.33 31.43
CA LEU A 226 16.12 -10.17 32.86
C LEU A 226 16.98 -11.08 33.70
N THR A 227 17.18 -12.31 33.22
CA THR A 227 18.09 -13.32 33.77
C THR A 227 18.82 -14.02 32.63
N LYS A 228 19.66 -15.00 32.94
CA LYS A 228 20.31 -15.82 31.91
C LYS A 228 19.29 -16.63 31.08
N ASP A 229 18.17 -16.97 31.69
CA ASP A 229 17.16 -17.88 31.12
C ASP A 229 15.88 -17.14 30.69
N LEU A 230 15.65 -15.88 31.18
CA LEU A 230 14.44 -15.12 30.89
C LEU A 230 14.76 -13.84 30.13
N SER A 231 14.21 -13.73 28.92
CA SER A 231 14.28 -12.52 28.11
C SER A 231 12.89 -11.97 27.82
N VAL A 232 12.78 -10.66 27.75
CA VAL A 232 11.55 -9.95 27.38
C VAL A 232 11.83 -8.97 26.25
N GLU A 233 10.83 -8.74 25.43
CA GLU A 233 10.86 -7.82 24.31
C GLU A 233 9.65 -6.89 24.39
N LEU A 234 9.87 -5.59 24.22
CA LEU A 234 8.84 -4.59 24.05
C LEU A 234 9.05 -3.88 22.71
N GLY A 235 8.04 -3.93 21.86
CA GLY A 235 7.99 -3.24 20.56
C GLY A 235 6.82 -2.27 20.48
N VAL A 236 7.07 -1.05 20.05
CA VAL A 236 6.03 -0.06 19.71
C VAL A 236 6.37 0.54 18.37
N GLY A 237 5.40 0.63 17.49
CA GLY A 237 5.58 1.24 16.17
C GLY A 237 4.28 1.68 15.55
N GLY A 238 4.37 2.35 14.40
CA GLY A 238 3.22 2.79 13.64
C GLY A 238 3.52 3.87 12.64
N ILE A 239 2.44 4.41 12.09
CA ILE A 239 2.47 5.53 11.15
C ILE A 239 1.44 6.58 11.54
N ILE A 240 1.78 7.84 11.25
CA ILE A 240 0.85 8.95 11.15
C ILE A 240 0.95 9.48 9.72
N GLN A 241 -0.15 9.49 8.99
CA GLN A 241 -0.15 9.90 7.60
C GLN A 241 -1.25 10.89 7.31
N ASN A 242 -0.87 12.06 6.82
CA ASN A 242 -1.76 13.12 6.41
C ASN A 242 -1.71 13.24 4.89
N ARG A 243 -2.88 13.22 4.26
CA ARG A 243 -3.03 13.35 2.82
C ARG A 243 -3.96 14.51 2.50
N ASN A 244 -3.69 15.18 1.40
CA ASN A 244 -4.54 16.18 0.80
C ASN A 244 -4.78 15.85 -0.66
N PHE A 245 -6.00 16.07 -1.16
CA PHE A 245 -6.40 15.81 -2.54
C PHE A 245 -7.34 16.91 -3.03
N PRO A 246 -7.52 17.05 -4.36
CA PRO A 246 -8.63 17.84 -4.91
C PRO A 246 -9.99 17.33 -4.44
N GLY A 247 -11.04 18.15 -4.52
CA GLY A 247 -12.40 17.74 -4.18
C GLY A 247 -12.98 16.68 -5.12
N LYS A 248 -12.46 16.56 -6.34
CA LYS A 248 -12.80 15.49 -7.30
C LYS A 248 -11.79 14.36 -7.25
N SER A 249 -12.27 13.14 -7.47
CA SER A 249 -11.42 11.96 -7.49
C SER A 249 -10.41 11.99 -8.65
N GLN A 250 -9.26 11.33 -8.47
CA GLN A 250 -8.29 11.14 -9.54
C GLN A 250 -8.95 10.53 -10.79
N TYR A 251 -9.82 9.54 -10.60
CA TYR A 251 -10.53 8.90 -11.70
C TYR A 251 -11.34 9.91 -12.52
N ASP A 252 -12.13 10.77 -11.87
CA ASP A 252 -12.97 11.77 -12.53
C ASP A 252 -12.12 12.80 -13.28
N ILE A 253 -11.03 13.26 -12.65
CA ILE A 253 -10.11 14.24 -13.26
C ILE A 253 -9.47 13.64 -14.52
N PHE A 254 -8.91 12.45 -14.46
CA PHE A 254 -8.30 11.79 -15.62
C PHE A 254 -9.33 11.37 -16.66
N TYR A 255 -10.55 11.03 -16.24
CA TYR A 255 -11.66 10.82 -17.16
C TYR A 255 -11.98 12.10 -17.95
N ALA A 256 -12.08 13.23 -17.27
CA ALA A 256 -12.33 14.53 -17.91
C ALA A 256 -11.17 14.92 -18.85
N ILE A 257 -9.89 14.76 -18.44
CA ILE A 257 -8.72 15.03 -19.31
C ILE A 257 -8.80 14.24 -20.61
N ARG A 258 -9.21 12.97 -20.56
CA ARG A 258 -9.28 12.09 -21.75
C ARG A 258 -10.47 12.33 -22.64
N ASN A 259 -11.61 12.76 -22.08
CA ASN A 259 -12.87 12.81 -22.79
C ASN A 259 -13.31 14.24 -23.15
N THR A 260 -12.59 15.27 -22.68
CA THR A 260 -12.87 16.66 -23.08
C THR A 260 -12.08 16.96 -24.33
N SER A 261 -12.80 17.30 -25.42
CA SER A 261 -12.20 17.66 -26.69
C SER A 261 -11.32 18.91 -26.54
N PRO A 262 -10.21 19.05 -27.31
CA PRO A 262 -9.34 20.24 -27.26
C PRO A 262 -10.03 21.52 -27.70
N LEU A 263 -11.13 21.42 -28.43
CA LEU A 263 -11.89 22.56 -28.93
C LEU A 263 -13.19 22.83 -28.14
N ALA A 264 -13.46 22.10 -27.07
CA ALA A 264 -14.75 22.11 -26.37
C ALA A 264 -15.06 23.46 -25.70
N PHE A 265 -14.07 24.07 -25.05
CA PHE A 265 -14.13 25.35 -24.32
C PHE A 265 -12.73 25.79 -23.87
N PRO A 266 -12.51 27.08 -23.57
CA PRO A 266 -11.24 27.54 -23.00
C PRO A 266 -11.04 27.01 -21.57
N VAL A 267 -9.80 26.91 -21.11
CA VAL A 267 -9.48 26.52 -19.72
C VAL A 267 -10.17 27.48 -18.76
N LYS A 268 -10.01 28.77 -18.96
CA LYS A 268 -10.66 29.89 -18.27
C LYS A 268 -11.28 30.84 -19.26
N ASN A 269 -12.41 31.40 -18.89
CA ASN A 269 -13.03 32.53 -19.58
C ASN A 269 -12.27 33.83 -19.27
N PRO A 270 -12.54 34.92 -20.00
CA PRO A 270 -11.95 36.26 -19.73
C PRO A 270 -12.12 36.75 -18.29
N ASP A 271 -13.23 36.39 -17.61
CA ASP A 271 -13.50 36.69 -16.21
C ASP A 271 -12.82 35.75 -15.20
N GLY A 272 -12.02 34.79 -15.66
CA GLY A 272 -11.31 33.82 -14.85
C GLY A 272 -12.14 32.57 -14.44
N THR A 273 -13.44 32.55 -14.76
CA THR A 273 -14.28 31.37 -14.48
C THR A 273 -13.90 30.19 -15.39
N PRO A 274 -14.04 28.92 -14.95
CA PRO A 274 -13.84 27.77 -15.80
C PRO A 274 -14.76 27.78 -17.01
N GLY A 275 -14.19 27.57 -18.20
CA GLY A 275 -14.94 27.42 -19.43
C GLY A 275 -15.79 26.13 -19.42
N ALA A 276 -16.93 26.17 -20.13
CA ALA A 276 -17.80 25.02 -20.31
C ALA A 276 -18.61 25.11 -21.60
N SER A 277 -19.19 23.98 -21.99
CA SER A 277 -20.23 23.91 -23.02
C SER A 277 -21.37 23.02 -22.55
N PRO A 278 -22.57 23.11 -23.17
CA PRO A 278 -23.70 22.26 -22.79
C PRO A 278 -23.41 20.75 -22.84
N THR A 279 -22.51 20.32 -23.74
CA THR A 279 -22.11 18.92 -23.90
C THR A 279 -21.18 18.44 -22.77
N TYR A 280 -20.36 19.35 -22.21
CA TYR A 280 -19.33 19.03 -21.22
C TYR A 280 -19.57 19.76 -19.89
N LEU A 281 -20.81 19.80 -19.45
CA LEU A 281 -21.23 20.51 -18.24
C LEU A 281 -20.47 20.01 -17.00
N GLY A 282 -19.66 20.87 -16.41
CA GLY A 282 -18.91 20.54 -15.19
C GLY A 282 -17.66 19.66 -15.38
N ASN A 283 -17.30 19.35 -16.60
CA ASN A 283 -16.14 18.51 -16.90
C ASN A 283 -14.87 19.31 -17.27
N ASN A 284 -14.79 20.59 -16.88
CA ASN A 284 -13.54 21.34 -17.04
C ASN A 284 -12.45 20.75 -16.13
N PRO A 285 -11.41 20.08 -16.67
CA PRO A 285 -10.41 19.37 -15.87
C PRO A 285 -9.62 20.31 -14.94
N TRP A 286 -9.35 21.55 -15.40
CA TRP A 286 -8.70 22.57 -14.57
C TRP A 286 -9.62 22.99 -13.41
N GLY A 287 -10.89 23.25 -13.67
CA GLY A 287 -11.88 23.55 -12.60
C GLY A 287 -12.05 22.40 -11.61
N MET A 288 -12.00 21.14 -12.08
CA MET A 288 -12.07 19.96 -11.22
C MET A 288 -10.86 19.85 -10.26
N THR A 289 -9.68 20.25 -10.69
CA THR A 289 -8.48 20.21 -9.83
C THR A 289 -8.33 21.42 -8.94
N THR A 290 -8.85 22.59 -9.32
CA THR A 290 -8.59 23.86 -8.63
C THR A 290 -9.80 24.46 -7.93
N GLN A 291 -11.03 24.19 -8.40
CA GLN A 291 -12.25 24.87 -7.93
C GLN A 291 -13.24 23.94 -7.20
N SER A 292 -13.03 22.62 -7.23
CA SER A 292 -13.99 21.66 -6.68
C SER A 292 -13.91 21.47 -5.17
N GLY A 293 -13.07 22.22 -4.45
CA GLY A 293 -12.78 22.01 -3.04
C GLY A 293 -11.60 21.08 -2.82
N TYR A 294 -11.56 20.43 -1.66
CA TYR A 294 -10.45 19.54 -1.28
C TYR A 294 -10.90 18.42 -0.35
N GLU A 295 -10.10 17.38 -0.27
CA GLU A 295 -10.25 16.28 0.68
C GLU A 295 -9.00 16.17 1.53
N THR A 296 -9.17 16.05 2.86
CA THR A 296 -8.10 15.71 3.80
C THR A 296 -8.35 14.34 4.40
N GLN A 297 -7.28 13.53 4.44
CA GLN A 297 -7.30 12.20 5.04
C GLN A 297 -6.21 12.11 6.10
N ASN A 298 -6.58 11.73 7.32
CA ASN A 298 -5.64 11.50 8.41
C ASN A 298 -5.71 10.03 8.82
N TRP A 299 -4.59 9.32 8.75
CA TRP A 299 -4.48 7.91 9.07
C TRP A 299 -3.45 7.71 10.17
N ASN A 300 -3.86 7.02 11.22
CA ASN A 300 -3.00 6.72 12.37
C ASN A 300 -3.01 5.22 12.63
N THR A 301 -1.84 4.65 12.79
CA THR A 301 -1.68 3.25 13.20
C THR A 301 -0.76 3.17 14.41
N LEU A 302 -1.20 2.46 15.42
CA LEU A 302 -0.39 2.11 16.60
C LEU A 302 -0.26 0.60 16.65
N GLN A 303 0.95 0.10 16.81
CA GLN A 303 1.30 -1.31 16.90
C GLN A 303 2.11 -1.54 18.17
N GLY A 304 1.57 -2.27 19.12
CA GLY A 304 2.26 -2.67 20.34
C GLY A 304 2.55 -4.17 20.34
N THR A 305 3.71 -4.56 20.79
CA THR A 305 4.10 -5.98 20.95
C THR A 305 4.84 -6.15 22.27
N PHE A 306 4.45 -7.15 23.03
CA PHE A 306 5.18 -7.63 24.18
C PHE A 306 5.43 -9.12 23.99
N SER A 307 6.67 -9.58 24.19
CA SER A 307 6.97 -11.02 24.22
C SER A 307 7.94 -11.35 25.34
N ALA A 308 7.80 -12.55 25.84
CA ALA A 308 8.71 -13.13 26.84
C ALA A 308 9.12 -14.53 26.40
N ARG A 309 10.38 -14.87 26.62
CA ARG A 309 10.92 -16.22 26.38
C ARG A 309 11.67 -16.68 27.61
N TRP A 310 11.30 -17.88 28.04
CA TRP A 310 11.94 -18.57 29.17
C TRP A 310 12.62 -19.83 28.66
N ASP A 311 13.94 -19.91 28.81
CA ASP A 311 14.72 -21.09 28.56
C ASP A 311 14.59 -22.02 29.78
N LEU A 312 14.11 -23.24 29.56
CA LEU A 312 13.89 -24.24 30.59
C LEU A 312 14.97 -25.33 30.59
N SER A 313 16.07 -25.09 29.87
CA SER A 313 17.16 -26.07 29.75
C SER A 313 17.73 -26.50 31.09
N SER A 314 17.84 -25.58 32.03
CA SER A 314 18.34 -25.85 33.38
C SER A 314 17.32 -26.47 34.34
N LEU A 315 16.01 -26.24 34.07
CA LEU A 315 14.94 -26.66 34.98
C LEU A 315 14.27 -27.97 34.58
N VAL A 316 14.15 -28.26 33.28
CA VAL A 316 13.37 -29.40 32.77
C VAL A 316 14.24 -30.29 31.90
N THR A 317 14.66 -29.81 30.74
CA THR A 317 15.52 -30.56 29.81
C THR A 317 16.22 -29.60 28.87
N GLU A 318 17.46 -29.89 28.50
CA GLU A 318 18.25 -29.12 27.56
C GLU A 318 17.51 -28.93 26.23
N GLY A 319 17.52 -27.68 25.72
CA GLY A 319 16.89 -27.30 24.47
C GLY A 319 15.40 -26.96 24.56
N LEU A 320 14.77 -27.08 25.73
CA LEU A 320 13.36 -26.70 25.93
C LEU A 320 13.24 -25.19 26.24
N SER A 321 12.36 -24.49 25.55
CA SER A 321 11.98 -23.14 25.93
C SER A 321 10.48 -22.90 25.74
N VAL A 322 9.92 -21.98 26.52
CA VAL A 322 8.53 -21.52 26.41
C VAL A 322 8.55 -20.03 26.10
N SER A 323 7.68 -19.60 25.18
CA SER A 323 7.53 -18.20 24.85
C SER A 323 6.07 -17.78 24.84
N GLY A 324 5.82 -16.54 25.26
CA GLY A 324 4.52 -15.88 25.16
C GLY A 324 4.64 -14.59 24.38
N ARG A 325 3.63 -14.27 23.58
CA ARG A 325 3.54 -13.02 22.81
C ARG A 325 2.15 -12.44 22.94
N PHE A 326 2.11 -11.14 23.15
CA PHE A 326 0.90 -10.32 23.12
C PHE A 326 1.09 -9.17 22.15
N ALA A 327 0.10 -8.89 21.30
CA ALA A 327 0.11 -7.70 20.48
C ALA A 327 -1.24 -6.98 20.51
N TYR A 328 -1.16 -5.66 20.45
CA TYR A 328 -2.28 -4.75 20.34
C TYR A 328 -2.03 -3.80 19.19
N ASP A 329 -2.88 -3.86 18.17
CA ASP A 329 -2.82 -2.96 17.03
C ASP A 329 -4.12 -2.17 16.94
N HIS A 330 -3.99 -0.87 16.72
CA HIS A 330 -5.09 0.06 16.53
C HIS A 330 -4.87 0.86 15.25
N TYR A 331 -5.92 0.97 14.45
CA TYR A 331 -5.98 1.80 13.26
C TYR A 331 -7.14 2.78 13.40
N TYR A 332 -6.89 4.03 13.04
CA TYR A 332 -7.90 5.08 12.94
C TYR A 332 -7.69 5.88 11.67
N SER A 333 -8.77 6.18 10.95
CA SER A 333 -8.75 7.13 9.85
C SER A 333 -9.93 8.08 9.92
N ASN A 334 -9.67 9.30 9.47
CA ASN A 334 -10.65 10.38 9.39
C ASN A 334 -10.47 11.05 8.02
N ASN A 335 -11.51 10.98 7.18
CA ASN A 335 -11.53 11.60 5.86
C ASN A 335 -12.56 12.71 5.88
N LYS A 336 -12.13 13.94 5.62
CA LYS A 336 -13.01 15.10 5.49
C LYS A 336 -12.97 15.60 4.05
N GLN A 337 -14.13 15.66 3.42
CA GLN A 337 -14.29 16.16 2.07
C GLN A 337 -15.09 17.46 2.10
N TYR A 338 -14.47 18.52 1.62
CA TYR A 338 -15.05 19.85 1.40
C TYR A 338 -15.29 20.00 -0.09
N TYR A 339 -16.44 19.55 -0.54
CA TYR A 339 -16.78 19.49 -1.95
C TYR A 339 -17.73 20.62 -2.34
N LYS A 340 -17.46 21.24 -3.51
CA LYS A 340 -18.39 22.18 -4.14
C LYS A 340 -18.50 21.92 -5.65
N ASP A 341 -19.65 22.17 -6.20
CA ASP A 341 -19.80 22.39 -7.63
C ASP A 341 -19.35 23.82 -7.92
N PHE A 342 -18.33 23.99 -8.74
CA PHE A 342 -17.85 25.30 -9.13
C PHE A 342 -18.71 25.90 -10.26
N GLU A 343 -18.77 27.25 -10.34
CA GLU A 343 -19.42 27.95 -11.42
C GLU A 343 -18.73 27.63 -12.75
N VAL A 344 -19.53 27.44 -13.81
CA VAL A 344 -19.02 27.29 -15.18
C VAL A 344 -19.85 28.11 -16.15
N LYS A 345 -19.19 28.79 -17.07
CA LYS A 345 -19.78 29.65 -18.07
C LYS A 345 -19.31 29.26 -19.46
N GLN A 346 -20.18 29.48 -20.42
CA GLN A 346 -19.82 29.46 -21.83
C GLN A 346 -19.62 30.94 -22.28
N TYR A 347 -18.46 31.23 -22.79
CA TYR A 347 -18.19 32.53 -23.43
C TYR A 347 -18.90 32.59 -24.79
N MET A 348 -19.64 33.68 -25.05
CA MET A 348 -20.48 33.85 -26.23
C MET A 348 -19.97 34.96 -27.17
N GLY A 349 -18.87 35.62 -26.81
CA GLY A 349 -18.35 36.79 -27.53
C GLY A 349 -18.46 38.06 -26.70
N GLU A 350 -18.44 39.20 -27.41
CA GLU A 350 -18.52 40.56 -26.84
C GLU A 350 -19.74 41.29 -27.36
N ASP A 351 -20.28 42.20 -26.56
CA ASP A 351 -21.33 43.15 -27.00
C ASP A 351 -20.73 44.29 -27.83
N ALA A 352 -21.60 45.23 -28.29
CA ALA A 352 -21.17 46.38 -29.10
C ALA A 352 -20.21 47.31 -28.34
N GLU A 353 -20.22 47.30 -27.03
CA GLU A 353 -19.40 48.08 -26.12
C GLU A 353 -18.08 47.35 -25.73
N GLY A 354 -17.89 46.10 -26.20
CA GLY A 354 -16.70 45.29 -25.92
C GLY A 354 -16.75 44.54 -24.60
N ASN A 355 -17.91 44.40 -23.93
CA ASN A 355 -18.05 43.62 -22.73
C ASN A 355 -18.30 42.16 -23.07
N ALA A 356 -17.66 41.24 -22.32
CA ALA A 356 -17.81 39.83 -22.55
C ALA A 356 -19.22 39.31 -22.17
N ILE A 357 -19.83 38.55 -23.06
CA ILE A 357 -21.15 37.94 -22.90
C ILE A 357 -20.96 36.49 -22.48
N TYR A 358 -21.68 36.07 -21.43
CA TYR A 358 -21.62 34.71 -20.91
C TYR A 358 -23.00 34.06 -20.83
N ASN A 359 -23.05 32.78 -21.16
CA ASN A 359 -24.16 31.87 -20.76
C ASN A 359 -23.74 31.09 -19.51
N ILE A 360 -24.41 31.34 -18.39
CA ILE A 360 -24.14 30.61 -17.14
C ILE A 360 -24.78 29.22 -17.23
N LEU A 361 -23.93 28.19 -17.34
CA LEU A 361 -24.39 26.83 -17.46
C LEU A 361 -24.60 26.15 -16.10
N ARG A 362 -23.83 26.53 -15.07
CA ARG A 362 -23.95 26.07 -13.69
C ARG A 362 -23.44 27.13 -12.73
N ASN A 363 -24.25 27.44 -11.73
CA ASN A 363 -23.84 28.27 -10.60
C ASN A 363 -22.99 27.49 -9.61
N GLU A 364 -22.19 28.19 -8.81
CA GLU A 364 -21.50 27.60 -7.66
C GLU A 364 -22.52 27.06 -6.67
N ASN A 365 -22.25 25.87 -6.16
CA ASN A 365 -23.08 25.26 -5.11
C ASN A 365 -22.15 24.54 -4.11
N ILE A 366 -22.04 25.09 -2.90
CA ILE A 366 -21.28 24.50 -1.81
C ILE A 366 -22.06 23.32 -1.25
N LYS A 367 -21.49 22.12 -1.31
CA LYS A 367 -22.07 20.93 -0.73
C LYS A 367 -21.72 20.83 0.76
N ASN A 368 -22.46 20.01 1.48
CA ASN A 368 -22.15 19.73 2.87
C ASN A 368 -20.78 19.05 3.00
N VAL A 369 -20.08 19.37 4.09
CA VAL A 369 -18.86 18.65 4.46
C VAL A 369 -19.20 17.20 4.77
N THR A 370 -18.53 16.27 4.11
CA THR A 370 -18.68 14.84 4.39
C THR A 370 -17.55 14.40 5.30
N LEU A 371 -17.89 13.69 6.36
CA LEU A 371 -16.95 13.09 7.29
C LEU A 371 -17.12 11.57 7.24
N ALA A 372 -16.04 10.85 6.88
CA ALA A 372 -15.98 9.41 6.98
C ALA A 372 -14.90 9.00 7.97
N GLU A 373 -15.26 8.21 8.96
CA GLU A 373 -14.33 7.70 9.96
C GLU A 373 -14.29 6.18 9.92
N SER A 374 -13.12 5.62 10.09
CA SER A 374 -12.91 4.19 10.28
C SER A 374 -11.97 3.96 11.46
N ALA A 375 -12.29 2.98 12.28
CA ALA A 375 -11.42 2.56 13.37
C ALA A 375 -11.49 1.05 13.54
N ASN A 376 -10.36 0.41 13.72
CA ASN A 376 -10.33 -1.00 14.03
C ASN A 376 -9.26 -1.31 15.07
N ARG A 377 -9.43 -2.44 15.72
CA ARG A 377 -8.51 -2.96 16.74
C ARG A 377 -8.26 -4.43 16.49
N ALA A 378 -7.01 -4.85 16.57
CA ALA A 378 -6.63 -6.25 16.60
C ALA A 378 -5.89 -6.55 17.90
N ILE A 379 -6.25 -7.66 18.55
CA ILE A 379 -5.53 -8.22 19.69
C ILE A 379 -5.04 -9.60 19.27
N TYR A 380 -3.78 -9.88 19.54
CA TYR A 380 -3.18 -11.16 19.27
C TYR A 380 -2.43 -11.66 20.50
N TYR A 381 -2.60 -12.94 20.80
CA TYR A 381 -1.78 -13.62 21.79
C TYR A 381 -1.41 -15.02 21.33
N GLU A 382 -0.23 -15.43 21.74
CA GLU A 382 0.42 -16.67 21.36
C GLU A 382 1.19 -17.21 22.55
N VAL A 383 1.15 -18.52 22.72
CA VAL A 383 2.04 -19.26 23.63
C VAL A 383 2.63 -20.42 22.84
N ALA A 384 3.94 -20.58 22.92
CA ALA A 384 4.66 -21.66 22.23
C ALA A 384 5.66 -22.36 23.15
N ALA A 385 5.72 -23.66 23.01
CA ALA A 385 6.81 -24.50 23.54
C ALA A 385 7.70 -24.89 22.36
N ASN A 386 9.01 -24.69 22.51
CA ASN A 386 10.00 -25.02 21.50
C ASN A 386 11.03 -25.96 22.11
N TYR A 387 11.45 -26.93 21.32
CA TYR A 387 12.49 -27.88 21.67
C TYR A 387 13.52 -27.96 20.55
N ASP A 388 14.80 -27.86 20.87
CA ASP A 388 15.89 -28.00 19.91
C ASP A 388 17.10 -28.64 20.61
N ARG A 389 17.39 -29.90 20.26
CA ARG A 389 18.50 -30.64 20.86
C ARG A 389 19.18 -31.57 19.88
N THR A 390 20.49 -31.62 20.00
CA THR A 390 21.34 -32.55 19.25
C THR A 390 21.86 -33.67 20.15
N PHE A 391 21.57 -34.89 19.75
CA PHE A 391 22.04 -36.12 20.42
C PHE A 391 23.06 -36.82 19.50
N GLY A 392 24.34 -36.52 19.66
CA GLY A 392 25.36 -37.06 18.78
C GLY A 392 25.13 -36.64 17.32
N MET A 393 24.74 -37.58 16.45
CA MET A 393 24.49 -37.37 15.04
C MET A 393 23.03 -37.02 14.73
N HIS A 394 22.16 -37.00 15.71
CA HIS A 394 20.71 -36.82 15.61
C HIS A 394 20.33 -35.42 16.10
N ASN A 395 19.68 -34.62 15.30
CA ASN A 395 19.09 -33.36 15.73
C ASN A 395 17.57 -33.47 15.68
N ILE A 396 16.91 -33.09 16.76
CA ILE A 396 15.46 -33.10 16.91
C ILE A 396 15.02 -31.67 17.22
N THR A 397 14.12 -31.12 16.41
CA THR A 397 13.46 -29.88 16.74
C THR A 397 11.95 -30.09 16.82
N GLY A 398 11.32 -29.37 17.74
CA GLY A 398 9.87 -29.43 17.94
C GLY A 398 9.31 -28.07 18.28
N MET A 399 8.09 -27.79 17.85
CA MET A 399 7.32 -26.62 18.23
C MET A 399 5.86 -27.03 18.44
N PHE A 400 5.30 -26.58 19.54
CA PHE A 400 3.85 -26.60 19.76
C PHE A 400 3.39 -25.20 20.13
N LEU A 401 2.38 -24.68 19.39
CA LEU A 401 1.97 -23.31 19.48
C LEU A 401 0.45 -23.24 19.57
N PHE A 402 -0.04 -22.39 20.48
CA PHE A 402 -1.42 -21.92 20.51
C PHE A 402 -1.45 -20.42 20.18
N ASN A 403 -2.35 -19.99 19.30
CA ASN A 403 -2.58 -18.57 19.03
C ASN A 403 -4.06 -18.24 18.98
N ARG A 404 -4.35 -16.96 19.22
CA ARG A 404 -5.67 -16.38 19.00
C ARG A 404 -5.53 -14.93 18.56
N ARG A 405 -6.39 -14.54 17.59
CA ARG A 405 -6.52 -13.19 17.10
C ARG A 405 -7.98 -12.75 17.16
N ASP A 406 -8.23 -11.61 17.80
CA ASP A 406 -9.52 -10.94 17.86
C ASP A 406 -9.39 -9.61 17.08
N TYR A 407 -10.20 -9.44 16.03
CA TYR A 407 -10.25 -8.23 15.22
C TYR A 407 -11.64 -7.64 15.26
N VAL A 408 -11.78 -6.35 15.47
CA VAL A 408 -13.07 -5.66 15.50
C VAL A 408 -13.02 -4.33 14.76
N ASN A 409 -14.06 -4.05 13.97
CA ASN A 409 -14.30 -2.72 13.41
C ASN A 409 -15.13 -1.92 14.43
N LEU A 410 -14.51 -0.86 14.96
CA LEU A 410 -15.10 -0.06 16.07
C LEU A 410 -16.14 0.97 15.59
N ARG A 411 -16.19 1.27 14.29
CA ARG A 411 -17.08 2.26 13.68
C ARG A 411 -18.19 1.64 12.83
N ASN A 412 -18.23 0.32 12.73
CA ASN A 412 -19.30 -0.33 12.02
C ASN A 412 -20.57 -0.35 12.89
N THR A 413 -21.65 0.23 12.39
CA THR A 413 -22.96 0.31 13.07
C THR A 413 -23.87 -0.86 12.72
N ASP A 414 -23.51 -1.70 11.76
CA ASP A 414 -24.29 -2.87 11.38
C ASP A 414 -24.21 -3.94 12.48
N ARG A 415 -25.34 -4.63 12.73
CA ARG A 415 -25.42 -5.70 13.73
C ARG A 415 -24.34 -6.79 13.58
N THR A 416 -23.98 -7.11 12.34
CA THR A 416 -22.97 -8.15 12.01
C THR A 416 -21.55 -7.59 11.96
N GLY A 417 -21.38 -6.36 11.53
CA GLY A 417 -20.07 -5.75 11.34
C GLY A 417 -19.38 -5.29 12.63
N SER A 418 -20.15 -5.09 13.72
CA SER A 418 -19.60 -4.79 15.04
C SER A 418 -19.15 -6.02 15.83
N VAL A 419 -19.48 -7.24 15.35
CA VAL A 419 -19.06 -8.50 16.00
C VAL A 419 -17.57 -8.73 15.72
N PRO A 420 -16.75 -9.01 16.75
CA PRO A 420 -15.33 -9.29 16.54
C PRO A 420 -15.10 -10.54 15.67
N TYR A 421 -14.21 -10.45 14.72
CA TYR A 421 -13.70 -11.61 13.96
C TYR A 421 -12.64 -12.33 14.79
N ARG A 422 -12.99 -13.51 15.31
CA ARG A 422 -12.10 -14.29 16.16
C ARG A 422 -11.58 -15.49 15.41
N ARG A 423 -10.29 -15.71 15.52
CA ARG A 423 -9.60 -16.89 15.00
C ARG A 423 -8.68 -17.42 16.09
N GLN A 424 -8.62 -18.73 16.23
CA GLN A 424 -7.69 -19.37 17.11
C GLN A 424 -7.21 -20.69 16.52
N GLY A 425 -6.06 -21.13 16.94
CA GLY A 425 -5.52 -22.37 16.41
C GLY A 425 -4.41 -22.94 17.28
N ILE A 426 -4.14 -24.20 16.99
CA ILE A 426 -2.98 -24.92 17.47
C ILE A 426 -2.16 -25.27 16.25
N ALA A 427 -0.85 -25.13 16.34
CA ALA A 427 0.08 -25.59 15.33
C ALA A 427 1.18 -26.43 15.98
N GLY A 428 1.61 -27.46 15.29
CA GLY A 428 2.73 -28.29 15.69
C GLY A 428 3.70 -28.52 14.55
N ARG A 429 4.97 -28.58 14.88
CA ARG A 429 6.07 -28.94 14.00
C ARG A 429 7.00 -29.87 14.71
N ALA A 430 7.41 -30.95 14.04
CA ALA A 430 8.47 -31.82 14.48
C ALA A 430 9.41 -32.05 13.30
N SER A 431 10.70 -31.78 13.48
CA SER A 431 11.69 -32.11 12.47
C SER A 431 12.84 -32.89 13.06
N TYR A 432 13.36 -33.80 12.26
CA TYR A 432 14.45 -34.65 12.56
C TYR A 432 15.48 -34.60 11.46
N ASN A 433 16.74 -34.48 11.81
CA ASN A 433 17.82 -34.68 10.88
C ASN A 433 18.88 -35.59 11.42
N TYR A 434 19.46 -36.45 10.53
CA TYR A 434 20.56 -37.32 10.80
C TYR A 434 21.78 -36.89 9.98
N LEU A 435 22.88 -36.57 10.67
CA LEU A 435 24.16 -36.15 10.07
C LEU A 435 24.07 -34.94 9.12
N GLN A 436 22.99 -34.18 9.21
CA GLN A 436 22.66 -33.16 8.21
C GLN A 436 22.60 -33.70 6.76
N ARG A 437 22.28 -34.98 6.61
CA ARG A 437 22.10 -35.69 5.35
C ARG A 437 20.64 -35.98 5.09
N TYR A 438 19.94 -36.59 6.05
CA TYR A 438 18.56 -37.03 5.94
C TYR A 438 17.67 -36.18 6.82
N PHE A 439 16.61 -35.63 6.23
CA PHE A 439 15.68 -34.75 6.89
C PHE A 439 14.27 -35.29 6.77
N ALA A 440 13.53 -35.25 7.86
CA ALA A 440 12.11 -35.54 7.90
C ALA A 440 11.42 -34.47 8.73
N GLU A 441 10.32 -33.93 8.23
CA GLU A 441 9.54 -32.91 8.93
C GLU A 441 8.05 -33.22 8.82
N PHE A 442 7.38 -33.12 9.96
CA PHE A 442 5.92 -33.17 10.05
C PHE A 442 5.40 -31.86 10.63
N ASN A 443 4.42 -31.27 9.96
CA ASN A 443 3.74 -30.08 10.39
C ASN A 443 2.24 -30.32 10.43
N PHE A 444 1.55 -29.68 11.38
CA PHE A 444 0.10 -29.60 11.36
C PHE A 444 -0.38 -28.25 11.86
N GLY A 445 -1.54 -27.81 11.33
CA GLY A 445 -2.33 -26.72 11.84
C GLY A 445 -3.75 -27.21 12.14
N TYR A 446 -4.29 -26.87 13.30
CA TYR A 446 -5.70 -27.07 13.64
C TYR A 446 -6.31 -25.72 13.98
N ASN A 447 -6.92 -25.11 12.98
CA ASN A 447 -7.33 -23.70 13.01
C ASN A 447 -8.85 -23.57 12.93
N GLY A 448 -9.39 -22.65 13.73
CA GLY A 448 -10.81 -22.37 13.80
C GLY A 448 -11.15 -20.90 13.61
N SER A 449 -12.35 -20.65 13.04
CA SER A 449 -12.94 -19.33 12.88
C SER A 449 -14.39 -19.34 13.33
N GLU A 450 -14.81 -18.30 14.01
CA GLU A 450 -16.20 -18.13 14.42
C GLU A 450 -17.17 -17.82 13.27
N GLN A 451 -16.65 -17.51 12.09
CA GLN A 451 -17.48 -17.29 10.88
C GLN A 451 -18.19 -18.55 10.40
N PHE A 452 -17.77 -19.71 10.89
CA PHE A 452 -18.40 -20.99 10.59
C PHE A 452 -19.38 -21.41 11.70
N PRO A 453 -20.46 -22.15 11.39
CA PRO A 453 -21.42 -22.61 12.38
C PRO A 453 -20.76 -23.53 13.42
N LYS A 454 -21.36 -23.55 14.61
CA LYS A 454 -20.90 -24.43 15.70
C LYS A 454 -20.79 -25.88 15.24
N GLY A 455 -19.70 -26.55 15.53
CA GLY A 455 -19.39 -27.91 15.07
C GLY A 455 -18.63 -28.00 13.75
N LYS A 456 -18.55 -26.91 12.93
CA LYS A 456 -17.79 -26.86 11.67
C LYS A 456 -16.72 -25.76 11.66
N ARG A 457 -16.32 -25.27 12.82
CA ARG A 457 -15.41 -24.13 12.96
C ARG A 457 -13.95 -24.44 12.73
N TYR A 458 -13.56 -25.70 12.90
CA TYR A 458 -12.15 -26.10 12.90
C TYR A 458 -11.82 -26.98 11.69
N GLY A 459 -10.66 -26.76 11.11
CA GLY A 459 -10.05 -27.58 10.06
C GLY A 459 -8.66 -28.08 10.48
N PHE A 460 -8.31 -29.29 10.07
CA PHE A 460 -7.01 -29.90 10.30
C PHE A 460 -6.21 -29.90 9.00
N PHE A 461 -4.98 -29.41 9.05
CA PHE A 461 -4.09 -29.18 7.89
C PHE A 461 -2.72 -29.83 8.16
N PRO A 462 -2.55 -31.11 7.89
CA PRO A 462 -1.27 -31.80 8.06
C PRO A 462 -0.38 -31.60 6.82
N SER A 463 0.94 -31.68 7.02
CA SER A 463 1.93 -31.71 5.96
C SER A 463 3.17 -32.51 6.39
N VAL A 464 3.76 -33.20 5.43
CA VAL A 464 5.00 -33.98 5.60
C VAL A 464 5.99 -33.55 4.53
N SER A 465 7.26 -33.43 4.90
CA SER A 465 8.35 -33.22 3.94
C SER A 465 9.54 -34.11 4.30
N LEU A 466 10.23 -34.57 3.25
CA LEU A 466 11.47 -35.30 3.34
C LEU A 466 12.56 -34.57 2.58
N GLY A 467 13.78 -34.67 3.01
CA GLY A 467 14.91 -34.02 2.34
C GLY A 467 16.18 -34.89 2.47
N TYR A 468 16.97 -34.86 1.41
CA TYR A 468 18.26 -35.58 1.36
C TYR A 468 19.34 -34.67 0.78
N VAL A 469 20.46 -34.51 1.49
CA VAL A 469 21.61 -33.72 1.05
C VAL A 469 22.71 -34.66 0.60
N LEU A 470 22.77 -34.87 -0.73
CA LEU A 470 23.73 -35.79 -1.36
C LEU A 470 25.18 -35.36 -1.14
N THR A 471 25.42 -34.04 -1.16
CA THR A 471 26.77 -33.47 -1.00
C THR A 471 27.38 -33.68 0.38
N ASN A 472 26.56 -34.09 1.37
CA ASN A 472 27.05 -34.42 2.72
C ASN A 472 27.41 -35.89 2.90
N GLU A 473 27.24 -36.71 1.85
CA GLU A 473 27.64 -38.13 1.90
C GLU A 473 29.15 -38.30 1.80
N ASP A 474 29.67 -39.37 2.41
CA ASP A 474 31.12 -39.66 2.45
C ASP A 474 31.69 -40.01 1.07
N PHE A 475 30.84 -40.51 0.15
CA PHE A 475 31.23 -40.79 -1.24
C PHE A 475 31.27 -39.54 -2.12
N TRP A 476 30.74 -38.38 -1.68
CA TRP A 476 30.70 -37.17 -2.48
C TRP A 476 32.07 -36.49 -2.53
N ASN A 477 32.56 -36.25 -3.75
CA ASN A 477 33.81 -35.55 -3.90
C ASN A 477 33.64 -34.04 -3.69
N ARG A 478 34.12 -33.51 -2.56
CA ARG A 478 34.02 -32.10 -2.16
C ARG A 478 34.76 -31.13 -3.08
N ASN A 479 35.61 -31.62 -3.98
CA ASN A 479 36.31 -30.81 -4.97
C ASN A 479 35.51 -30.65 -6.28
N TRP A 480 34.31 -31.21 -6.37
CA TRP A 480 33.45 -31.01 -7.52
C TRP A 480 32.92 -29.57 -7.55
N TRP A 481 32.53 -29.14 -8.74
CA TRP A 481 31.93 -27.84 -8.97
C TRP A 481 30.52 -27.70 -8.30
N ILE A 482 29.86 -28.78 -7.95
CA ILE A 482 28.62 -28.79 -7.19
C ILE A 482 28.96 -28.87 -5.70
N SER A 483 28.80 -27.75 -4.99
CA SER A 483 29.04 -27.64 -3.56
C SER A 483 27.84 -27.98 -2.69
N ASN A 484 26.64 -27.93 -3.24
CA ASN A 484 25.39 -28.25 -2.51
C ASN A 484 24.35 -28.87 -3.46
N LEU A 485 23.97 -30.12 -3.20
CA LEU A 485 22.91 -30.84 -3.91
C LEU A 485 21.96 -31.42 -2.88
N LYS A 486 20.74 -30.86 -2.85
CA LYS A 486 19.66 -31.26 -1.96
C LYS A 486 18.43 -31.68 -2.78
N LEU A 487 17.87 -32.83 -2.45
CA LEU A 487 16.62 -33.37 -2.98
C LEU A 487 15.49 -33.17 -1.96
#